data_70cbe65209ae2fc11ebb040806957034
#
_entry.id   70cbe65209ae2fc11ebb040806957034
#
_cell.length_a   1.000
_cell.length_b   1.000
_cell.length_c   1.000
_cell.angle_alpha   90.00
_cell.angle_beta   90.00
_cell.angle_gamma   90.00
#
_symmetry.space_group_name_H-M   'P 1'
#
loop_
_entity.id
_entity.type
_entity.pdbx_description
1 polymer ?
#
loop_
_entity_poly.entity_id
_entity_poly.type
_entity_poly.pdbx_seq_one_letter_code
_entity_poly.pdbx_strand_id
1 'polypeptide(L)'
;MALVILFTPKQMTTAKYDEVIRRLEAVGAAAPAGRLYHACYGASDDLRVIDVWESQETFERFGQTLMPILQEVGVDPGQPEIIPAHNVVAG
;
A
#
# COMPACT_ATOMS: atom_id res chain seq x y z
N MET A 1 16.95 -6.89 1.60
CA MET A 1 17.05 -5.49 2.06
C MET A 1 15.66 -4.90 2.14
N ALA A 2 15.33 -4.27 3.26
CA ALA A 2 14.03 -3.66 3.43
C ALA A 2 13.88 -2.41 2.58
N LEU A 3 12.64 -2.13 2.17
CA LEU A 3 12.30 -0.99 1.33
C LEU A 3 11.23 -0.14 1.99
N VAL A 4 11.36 1.17 1.84
CA VAL A 4 10.29 2.11 2.15
C VAL A 4 9.59 2.45 0.83
N ILE A 5 8.28 2.36 0.80
CA ILE A 5 7.51 2.64 -0.41
C ILE A 5 6.48 3.71 -0.10
N LEU A 6 6.52 4.80 -0.86
CA LEU A 6 5.63 5.94 -0.70
C LEU A 6 4.66 5.96 -1.87
N PHE A 7 3.37 5.97 -1.55
CA PHE A 7 2.30 6.09 -2.54
C PHE A 7 1.63 7.44 -2.38
N THR A 8 1.47 8.13 -3.49
CA THR A 8 0.72 9.39 -3.55
C THR A 8 -0.39 9.23 -4.61
N PRO A 9 -1.40 8.38 -4.32
CA PRO A 9 -2.46 8.15 -5.29
C PRO A 9 -3.25 9.42 -5.54
N LYS A 10 -3.81 9.52 -6.74
CA LYS A 10 -4.62 10.70 -7.09
C LYS A 10 -6.01 10.56 -6.51
N GLN A 11 -6.43 11.57 -5.75
CA GLN A 11 -7.81 11.69 -5.26
C GLN A 11 -8.29 10.45 -4.50
N MET A 12 -7.42 9.82 -3.72
CA MET A 12 -7.84 8.71 -2.88
C MET A 12 -8.55 9.25 -1.65
N THR A 13 -9.84 8.98 -1.58
CA THR A 13 -10.69 9.38 -0.44
C THR A 13 -10.69 8.28 0.63
N THR A 14 -11.13 8.62 1.84
CA THR A 14 -11.32 7.63 2.90
C THR A 14 -12.27 6.52 2.46
N ALA A 15 -13.34 6.86 1.75
CA ALA A 15 -14.29 5.86 1.26
C ALA A 15 -13.63 4.88 0.28
N LYS A 16 -12.81 5.38 -0.64
CA LYS A 16 -12.09 4.50 -1.59
C LYS A 16 -11.07 3.64 -0.88
N TYR A 17 -10.30 4.23 0.04
CA TYR A 17 -9.31 3.47 0.82
C TYR A 17 -9.99 2.35 1.61
N ASP A 18 -11.06 2.65 2.32
CA ASP A 18 -11.78 1.67 3.12
C ASP A 18 -12.34 0.55 2.24
N GLU A 19 -12.81 0.87 1.04
CA GLU A 19 -13.28 -0.14 0.09
C GLU A 19 -12.14 -1.05 -0.38
N VAL A 20 -10.96 -0.50 -0.65
CA VAL A 20 -9.78 -1.30 -1.02
C VAL A 20 -9.45 -2.27 0.12
N ILE A 21 -9.41 -1.78 1.36
CA ILE A 21 -9.12 -2.62 2.52
C ILE A 21 -10.16 -3.74 2.67
N ARG A 22 -11.44 -3.41 2.51
CA ARG A 22 -12.52 -4.39 2.60
C ARG A 22 -12.36 -5.50 1.56
N ARG A 23 -11.98 -5.14 0.34
CA ARG A 23 -11.77 -6.14 -0.74
C ARG A 23 -10.53 -6.99 -0.50
N LEU A 24 -9.47 -6.40 0.05
CA LEU A 24 -8.28 -7.15 0.43
C LEU A 24 -8.60 -8.15 1.55
N GLU A 25 -9.38 -7.73 2.54
CA GLU A 25 -9.83 -8.64 3.60
C GLU A 25 -10.66 -9.79 3.05
N ALA A 26 -11.54 -9.50 2.09
CA ALA A 26 -12.41 -10.52 1.48
C ALA A 26 -11.63 -11.62 0.76
N VAL A 27 -10.45 -11.32 0.23
CA VAL A 27 -9.58 -12.31 -0.43
C VAL A 27 -8.43 -12.79 0.45
N GLY A 28 -8.44 -12.43 1.74
CA GLY A 28 -7.42 -12.87 2.69
C GLY A 28 -6.06 -12.20 2.51
N ALA A 29 -6.01 -11.00 1.92
CA ALA A 29 -4.77 -10.33 1.57
C ALA A 29 -4.54 -9.02 2.33
N ALA A 30 -5.28 -8.77 3.42
CA ALA A 30 -5.17 -7.52 4.18
C ALA A 30 -3.88 -7.42 4.99
N ALA A 31 -3.25 -8.56 5.30
CA ALA A 31 -1.97 -8.60 6.02
C ALA A 31 -0.97 -9.41 5.19
N PRO A 32 -0.45 -8.84 4.09
CA PRO A 32 0.39 -9.61 3.17
C PRO A 32 1.72 -9.98 3.78
N ALA A 33 2.23 -11.16 3.40
CA ALA A 33 3.54 -11.62 3.83
C ALA A 33 4.61 -10.64 3.36
N GLY A 34 5.54 -10.31 4.26
CA GLY A 34 6.67 -9.44 3.94
C GLY A 34 6.43 -7.95 4.17
N ARG A 35 5.19 -7.53 4.42
CA ARG A 35 4.93 -6.14 4.81
C ARG A 35 5.19 -5.97 6.30
N LEU A 36 6.12 -5.08 6.63
CA LEU A 36 6.54 -4.84 8.01
C LEU A 36 5.76 -3.70 8.65
N TYR A 37 5.26 -2.76 7.84
CA TYR A 37 4.55 -1.60 8.33
C TYR A 37 3.68 -1.02 7.22
N HIS A 38 2.52 -0.49 7.58
CA HIS A 38 1.62 0.19 6.67
C HIS A 38 0.90 1.31 7.41
N ALA A 39 0.88 2.49 6.82
CA ALA A 39 0.09 3.60 7.34
C ALA A 39 -0.53 4.38 6.18
N CYS A 40 -1.80 4.71 6.35
CA CYS A 40 -2.51 5.62 5.48
C CYS A 40 -2.69 6.94 6.23
N TYR A 41 -2.39 8.05 5.57
CA TYR A 41 -2.36 9.36 6.25
C TYR A 41 -2.73 10.46 5.26
N GLY A 42 -2.96 11.65 5.80
CA GLY A 42 -3.24 12.84 5.01
C GLY A 42 -4.69 13.28 5.09
N ALA A 43 -5.10 14.15 4.18
CA ALA A 43 -6.46 14.67 4.14
C ALA A 43 -7.45 13.61 3.67
N SER A 44 -8.69 13.67 4.16
CA SER A 44 -9.72 12.66 3.90
C SER A 44 -10.09 12.50 2.42
N ASP A 45 -9.77 13.50 1.60
CA ASP A 45 -10.01 13.48 0.15
C ASP A 45 -8.73 13.34 -0.67
N ASP A 46 -7.57 13.22 -0.01
CA ASP A 46 -6.27 13.12 -0.66
C ASP A 46 -5.32 12.31 0.23
N LEU A 47 -5.64 11.04 0.41
CA LEU A 47 -4.86 10.16 1.27
C LEU A 47 -3.58 9.70 0.60
N ARG A 48 -2.58 9.45 1.43
CA ARG A 48 -1.28 8.90 1.04
C ARG A 48 -0.99 7.66 1.86
N VAL A 49 -0.05 6.85 1.38
CA VAL A 49 0.31 5.61 2.05
C VAL A 49 1.83 5.50 2.13
N ILE A 50 2.30 5.05 3.29
CA ILE A 50 3.69 4.63 3.47
C ILE A 50 3.71 3.17 3.89
N ASP A 51 4.51 2.37 3.19
CA ASP A 51 4.74 0.97 3.51
C ASP A 51 6.22 0.72 3.75
N VAL A 52 6.49 -0.25 4.62
CA VAL A 52 7.82 -0.84 4.75
C VAL A 52 7.70 -2.32 4.42
N TRP A 53 8.52 -2.79 3.48
CA TRP A 53 8.52 -4.17 3.03
C TRP A 53 9.88 -4.81 3.26
N GLU A 54 9.90 -6.10 3.52
CA GLU A 54 11.16 -6.82 3.74
C GLU A 54 11.98 -6.97 2.46
N SER A 55 11.32 -7.00 1.28
CA SER A 55 11.98 -7.15 0.00
C SER A 55 11.10 -6.64 -1.14
N GLN A 56 11.72 -6.34 -2.28
CA GLN A 56 11.01 -5.97 -3.48
C GLN A 56 10.15 -7.12 -4.01
N GLU A 57 10.62 -8.35 -3.87
CA GLU A 57 9.88 -9.52 -4.31
C GLU A 57 8.53 -9.66 -3.60
N THR A 58 8.50 -9.51 -2.28
CA THR A 58 7.24 -9.61 -1.53
C THR A 58 6.30 -8.46 -1.87
N PHE A 59 6.82 -7.26 -2.08
CA PHE A 59 6.03 -6.13 -2.52
C PHE A 59 5.41 -6.37 -3.90
N GLU A 60 6.19 -6.84 -4.86
CA GLU A 60 5.69 -7.11 -6.22
C GLU A 60 4.65 -8.22 -6.22
N ARG A 61 4.82 -9.24 -5.39
CA ARG A 61 3.86 -10.32 -5.25
C ARG A 61 2.52 -9.78 -4.74
N PHE A 62 2.54 -8.92 -3.74
CA PHE A 62 1.32 -8.29 -3.25
C PHE A 62 0.68 -7.40 -4.32
N GLY A 63 1.49 -6.74 -5.13
CA GLY A 63 1.00 -5.90 -6.21
C GLY A 63 0.11 -6.63 -7.20
N GLN A 64 0.34 -7.92 -7.44
CA GLN A 64 -0.48 -8.72 -8.32
C GLN A 64 -1.92 -8.84 -7.81
N THR A 65 -2.12 -8.82 -6.50
CA THR A 65 -3.45 -8.84 -5.88
C THR A 65 -4.01 -7.42 -5.77
N LEU A 66 -3.17 -6.47 -5.40
CA LEU A 66 -3.61 -5.10 -5.10
C LEU A 66 -4.03 -4.33 -6.36
N MET A 67 -3.25 -4.42 -7.44
CA MET A 67 -3.49 -3.57 -8.63
C MET A 67 -4.87 -3.76 -9.25
N PRO A 68 -5.38 -5.00 -9.44
CA PRO A 68 -6.75 -5.16 -9.94
C PRO A 68 -7.80 -4.55 -9.02
N ILE A 69 -7.60 -4.63 -7.71
CA ILE A 69 -8.53 -4.07 -6.73
C ILE A 69 -8.55 -2.54 -6.83
N LEU A 70 -7.37 -1.91 -6.92
CA LEU A 70 -7.28 -0.47 -7.10
C LEU A 70 -8.00 -0.02 -8.38
N GLN A 71 -7.81 -0.76 -9.45
CA GLN A 71 -8.45 -0.46 -10.73
C GLN A 71 -9.97 -0.56 -10.62
N GLU A 72 -10.49 -1.58 -9.98
CA GLU A 72 -11.93 -1.77 -9.81
C GLU A 72 -12.56 -0.70 -8.92
N VAL A 73 -11.86 -0.27 -7.90
CA VAL A 73 -12.34 0.79 -6.99
C VAL A 73 -12.22 2.17 -7.61
N GLY A 74 -11.36 2.31 -8.63
CA GLY A 74 -11.14 3.59 -9.29
C GLY A 74 -10.07 4.43 -8.61
N VAL A 75 -9.03 3.78 -8.07
CA VAL A 75 -7.88 4.46 -7.49
C VAL A 75 -6.70 4.37 -8.46
N ASP A 76 -6.16 5.52 -8.84
CA ASP A 76 -4.92 5.60 -9.60
C ASP A 76 -3.77 5.69 -8.59
N PRO A 77 -2.95 4.63 -8.43
CA PRO A 77 -1.87 4.66 -7.43
C PRO A 77 -0.73 5.59 -7.81
N GLY A 78 -0.67 6.04 -9.06
CA GLY A 78 0.47 6.80 -9.54
C GLY A 78 1.72 5.94 -9.60
N GLN A 79 2.87 6.60 -9.58
CA GLN A 79 4.17 5.95 -9.59
C GLN A 79 4.71 5.91 -8.16
N PRO A 80 4.81 4.75 -7.52
CA PRO A 80 5.31 4.70 -6.15
C PRO A 80 6.79 5.06 -6.10
N GLU A 81 7.19 5.72 -5.02
CA GLU A 81 8.59 6.00 -4.75
C GLU A 81 9.14 4.85 -3.90
N ILE A 82 10.19 4.19 -4.40
CA ILE A 82 10.80 3.03 -3.75
C ILE A 82 12.19 3.41 -3.26
N ILE A 83 12.39 3.36 -1.95
CA ILE A 83 13.62 3.83 -1.31
C ILE A 83 14.18 2.70 -0.44
N PRO A 84 15.48 2.34 -0.59
CA PRO A 84 16.08 1.37 0.31
C PRO A 84 16.04 1.88 1.75
N ALA A 85 15.61 1.03 2.69
CA ALA A 85 15.62 1.39 4.10
C ALA A 85 17.02 1.16 4.68
N HIS A 86 17.55 2.17 5.37
CA HIS A 86 18.82 2.00 6.07
C HIS A 86 18.64 1.20 7.35
N ASN A 87 17.57 1.47 8.08
CA ASN A 87 17.29 0.78 9.34
C ASN A 87 15.78 0.79 9.58
N VAL A 88 15.27 -0.30 10.13
CA VAL A 88 13.85 -0.42 10.48
C VAL A 88 13.77 -0.83 11.94
N VAL A 89 13.09 -0.03 12.75
CA VAL A 89 12.86 -0.31 14.15
C VAL A 89 11.37 -0.50 14.35
N ALA A 90 10.97 -1.65 14.87
CA ALA A 90 9.56 -1.95 15.14
C ALA A 90 9.17 -1.37 16.52
N GLY A 91 8.03 -0.71 16.57
CA GLY A 91 7.47 -0.12 17.79
C GLY A 91 7.97 1.27 18.10
#